data_fa77cb88bbe982aeba7f671a86b3c8cc
#
_entry.id   fa77cb88bbe982aeba7f671a86b3c8cc
#
_cell.length_a   1.000
_cell.length_b   1.000
_cell.length_c   1.000
_cell.angle_alpha   90.00
_cell.angle_beta   90.00
_cell.angle_gamma   90.00
#
_symmetry.space_group_name_H-M   'P 1'
#
loop_
_entity.id
_entity.type
_entity.pdbx_description
1 polymer ?
#
loop_
_entity_poly.entity_id
_entity_poly.type
_entity_poly.pdbx_seq_one_letter_code
_entity_poly.pdbx_strand_id
1 'polypeptide(L)'
;MPASTPPLTGDALLAAVSDSMAALHERYHHRAPATVKTQLMGGDLLACVMGGVYTDVEKTMIELQRHTVVQETRSAFQDAMQDKFIAEVQRLTGRHVTAFISNSHVGPDLEIEIFVLAPVG
;
A
#
# COMPACT_ATOMS: atom_id res chain seq x y z
N MET A 1 -19.95 -11.54 -25.23
CA MET A 1 -19.43 -10.66 -24.20
C MET A 1 -18.93 -11.48 -23.01
N PRO A 2 -17.70 -11.29 -22.59
CA PRO A 2 -17.23 -12.03 -21.44
C PRO A 2 -18.00 -11.60 -20.20
N ALA A 3 -18.33 -12.55 -19.36
CA ALA A 3 -18.89 -12.25 -18.05
C ALA A 3 -17.87 -11.48 -17.22
N SER A 4 -18.33 -10.51 -16.44
CA SER A 4 -17.45 -9.83 -15.51
C SER A 4 -16.91 -10.85 -14.52
N THR A 5 -15.63 -10.80 -14.26
CA THR A 5 -15.01 -11.59 -13.21
C THR A 5 -15.58 -11.11 -11.87
N PRO A 6 -16.15 -11.99 -11.04
CA PRO A 6 -16.61 -11.58 -9.72
C PRO A 6 -15.44 -11.05 -8.89
N PRO A 7 -15.67 -10.12 -7.96
CA PRO A 7 -14.63 -9.65 -7.05
C PRO A 7 -13.99 -10.82 -6.30
N LEU A 8 -12.70 -10.73 -6.08
CA LEU A 8 -11.97 -11.70 -5.28
C LEU A 8 -12.39 -11.58 -3.81
N THR A 9 -12.32 -12.68 -3.09
CA THR A 9 -12.63 -12.75 -1.67
C THR A 9 -11.58 -13.58 -0.93
N GLY A 10 -11.55 -13.44 0.40
CA GLY A 10 -10.69 -14.26 1.24
C GLY A 10 -9.22 -14.10 0.94
N ASP A 11 -8.46 -15.17 1.05
CA ASP A 11 -7.01 -15.15 0.86
C ASP A 11 -6.60 -14.74 -0.54
N ALA A 12 -7.40 -15.07 -1.55
CA ALA A 12 -7.11 -14.67 -2.93
C ALA A 12 -7.16 -13.15 -3.08
N LEU A 13 -8.11 -12.50 -2.43
CA LEU A 13 -8.19 -11.02 -2.43
C LEU A 13 -6.98 -10.42 -1.73
N LEU A 14 -6.63 -10.92 -0.55
CA LEU A 14 -5.50 -10.39 0.22
C LEU A 14 -4.19 -10.54 -0.55
N ALA A 15 -3.98 -11.68 -1.19
CA ALA A 15 -2.81 -11.92 -2.03
C ALA A 15 -2.77 -10.96 -3.24
N ALA A 16 -3.92 -10.76 -3.90
CA ALA A 16 -4.01 -9.85 -5.04
C ALA A 16 -3.71 -8.40 -4.63
N VAL A 17 -4.19 -7.96 -3.48
CA VAL A 17 -3.89 -6.61 -2.96
C VAL A 17 -2.39 -6.49 -2.67
N SER A 18 -1.80 -7.47 -1.98
CA SER A 18 -0.37 -7.48 -1.70
C SER A 18 0.47 -7.39 -2.98
N ASP A 19 0.14 -8.19 -3.98
CA ASP A 19 0.85 -8.20 -5.26
C ASP A 19 0.70 -6.86 -6.00
N SER A 20 -0.50 -6.30 -5.99
CA SER A 20 -0.76 -5.02 -6.64
C SER A 20 -0.03 -3.87 -5.98
N MET A 21 -0.02 -3.82 -4.65
CA MET A 21 0.71 -2.77 -3.91
C MET A 21 2.22 -2.88 -4.14
N ALA A 22 2.75 -4.10 -4.11
CA ALA A 22 4.17 -4.34 -4.40
C ALA A 22 4.54 -3.92 -5.83
N ALA A 23 3.71 -4.24 -6.80
CA ALA A 23 3.94 -3.88 -8.20
C ALA A 23 3.91 -2.37 -8.42
N LEU A 24 2.96 -1.67 -7.81
CA LEU A 24 2.89 -0.21 -7.88
C LEU A 24 4.10 0.43 -7.22
N HIS A 25 4.52 -0.08 -6.09
CA HIS A 25 5.69 0.42 -5.38
C HIS A 25 6.95 0.26 -6.24
N GLU A 26 7.14 -0.92 -6.83
CA GLU A 26 8.27 -1.19 -7.71
C GLU A 26 8.26 -0.28 -8.93
N ARG A 27 7.09 -0.09 -9.55
CA ARG A 27 6.95 0.72 -10.75
C ARG A 27 7.35 2.19 -10.54
N TYR A 28 6.91 2.78 -9.44
CA TYR A 28 7.07 4.22 -9.20
C TYR A 28 8.19 4.57 -8.23
N HIS A 29 8.61 3.63 -7.41
CA HIS A 29 9.69 3.81 -6.45
C HIS A 29 10.98 3.11 -6.88
N HIS A 30 10.92 2.33 -7.96
CA HIS A 30 12.02 1.55 -8.55
C HIS A 30 12.59 0.49 -7.60
N ARG A 31 11.82 0.07 -6.61
CA ARG A 31 12.21 -0.99 -5.70
C ARG A 31 10.97 -1.67 -5.14
N ALA A 32 10.94 -3.00 -5.25
CA ALA A 32 9.90 -3.80 -4.63
C ALA A 32 10.11 -3.84 -3.11
N PRO A 33 9.02 -3.81 -2.31
CA PRO A 33 9.15 -4.05 -0.88
C PRO A 33 9.72 -5.44 -0.61
N ALA A 34 10.50 -5.59 0.46
CA ALA A 34 11.02 -6.90 0.87
C ALA A 34 9.90 -7.78 1.42
N THR A 35 8.92 -7.19 2.09
CA THR A 35 7.76 -7.88 2.64
C THR A 35 6.49 -7.09 2.38
N VAL A 36 5.39 -7.81 2.13
CA VAL A 36 4.06 -7.22 2.00
C VAL A 36 3.07 -8.13 2.70
N LYS A 37 2.24 -7.57 3.56
CA LYS A 37 1.22 -8.31 4.28
C LYS A 37 -0.09 -7.52 4.26
N THR A 38 -1.17 -8.18 3.85
CA THR A 38 -2.49 -7.57 3.78
C THR A 38 -3.46 -8.32 4.68
N GLN A 39 -4.28 -7.59 5.43
CA GLN A 39 -5.31 -8.13 6.30
C GLN A 39 -6.60 -7.34 6.12
N LEU A 40 -7.71 -8.04 6.26
CA LEU A 40 -9.04 -7.43 6.29
C LEU A 40 -9.63 -7.65 7.69
N MET A 41 -9.91 -6.56 8.39
CA MET A 41 -10.38 -6.60 9.78
C MET A 41 -11.82 -6.07 9.83
N GLY A 42 -12.69 -6.80 10.52
CA GLY A 42 -14.09 -6.37 10.70
C GLY A 42 -14.89 -6.26 9.40
N GLY A 43 -14.38 -6.78 8.30
CA GLY A 43 -15.05 -6.76 7.02
C GLY A 43 -14.95 -5.43 6.25
N ASP A 44 -14.42 -4.38 6.84
CA ASP A 44 -14.35 -3.05 6.22
C ASP A 44 -12.99 -2.36 6.30
N LEU A 45 -12.08 -2.86 7.12
CA LEU A 45 -10.76 -2.26 7.30
C LEU A 45 -9.68 -3.12 6.64
N LEU A 46 -9.21 -2.67 5.48
CA LEU A 46 -8.15 -3.35 4.75
C LEU A 46 -6.82 -2.67 5.03
N ALA A 47 -5.89 -3.40 5.61
CA ALA A 47 -4.56 -2.89 5.94
C ALA A 47 -3.48 -3.63 5.16
N CYS A 48 -2.59 -2.87 4.53
CA CYS A 48 -1.42 -3.40 3.82
C CYS A 48 -0.16 -2.86 4.47
N VAL A 49 0.70 -3.75 4.96
CA VAL A 49 1.96 -3.38 5.60
C VAL A 49 3.11 -3.83 4.70
N MET A 50 3.95 -2.88 4.31
CA MET A 50 5.13 -3.14 3.48
C MET A 50 6.39 -2.86 4.30
N GLY A 51 7.36 -3.79 4.24
CA GLY A 51 8.64 -3.63 4.90
C GLY A 51 9.79 -3.69 3.91
N GLY A 52 10.94 -3.13 4.31
CA GLY A 52 12.12 -3.14 3.46
C GLY A 52 11.95 -2.30 2.20
N VAL A 53 11.37 -1.10 2.33
CA VAL A 53 11.08 -0.23 1.19
C VAL A 53 12.13 0.87 0.99
N TYR A 54 13.10 1.03 1.90
CA TYR A 54 14.11 2.07 1.76
C TYR A 54 14.94 1.90 0.49
N THR A 55 15.10 2.99 -0.25
CA THR A 55 16.10 3.06 -1.31
C THR A 55 17.49 3.20 -0.69
N ASP A 56 18.54 3.00 -1.50
CA ASP A 56 19.91 3.17 -1.02
C ASP A 56 20.18 4.62 -0.61
N VAL A 57 19.59 5.59 -1.32
CA VAL A 57 19.68 7.01 -0.96
C VAL A 57 19.04 7.25 0.41
N GLU A 58 17.88 6.68 0.65
CA GLU A 58 17.20 6.82 1.94
C GLU A 58 18.02 6.20 3.08
N LYS A 59 18.62 5.03 2.85
CA LYS A 59 19.52 4.40 3.84
C LYS A 59 20.70 5.30 4.17
N THR A 60 21.28 5.92 3.17
CA THR A 60 22.39 6.88 3.36
C THR A 60 21.94 8.07 4.17
N MET A 61 20.75 8.62 3.89
CA MET A 61 20.21 9.76 4.64
C MET A 61 19.95 9.40 6.11
N ILE A 62 19.48 8.15 6.36
CA ILE A 62 19.30 7.67 7.74
C ILE A 62 20.62 7.55 8.47
N GLU A 63 21.65 7.01 7.81
CA GLU A 63 23.01 6.91 8.38
C GLU A 63 23.58 8.30 8.74
N LEU A 64 23.26 9.30 7.93
CA LEU A 64 23.67 10.70 8.16
C LEU A 64 22.73 11.45 9.11
N GLN A 65 21.81 10.74 9.76
CA GLN A 65 20.82 11.30 10.69
C GLN A 65 19.89 12.33 10.04
N ARG A 66 19.53 12.10 8.79
CA ARG A 66 18.61 12.94 8.01
C ARG A 66 17.23 12.30 7.89
N HIS A 67 16.69 11.83 8.99
CA HIS A 67 15.39 11.12 9.04
C HIS A 67 14.24 11.99 8.54
N THR A 68 14.26 13.29 8.81
CA THR A 68 13.23 14.22 8.34
C THR A 68 13.14 14.26 6.82
N VAL A 69 14.27 14.23 6.13
CA VAL A 69 14.32 14.20 4.66
C VAL A 69 13.64 12.92 4.13
N VAL A 70 13.92 11.78 4.77
CA VAL A 70 13.31 10.50 4.39
C VAL A 70 11.81 10.54 4.61
N GLN A 71 11.34 11.05 5.76
CA GLN A 71 9.93 11.16 6.07
C GLN A 71 9.20 12.08 5.09
N GLU A 72 9.78 13.21 4.75
CA GLU A 72 9.22 14.14 3.77
C GLU A 72 9.11 13.52 2.38
N THR A 73 10.14 12.81 1.95
CA THR A 73 10.16 12.11 0.66
C THR A 73 9.07 11.03 0.62
N ARG A 74 8.92 10.28 1.69
CA ARG A 74 7.89 9.24 1.79
C ARG A 74 6.48 9.82 1.81
N SER A 75 6.27 10.92 2.55
CA SER A 75 4.98 11.60 2.55
C SER A 75 4.61 12.11 1.16
N ALA A 76 5.56 12.70 0.45
CA ALA A 76 5.33 13.17 -0.92
C ALA A 76 4.99 12.01 -1.85
N PHE A 77 5.68 10.87 -1.71
CA PHE A 77 5.41 9.67 -2.51
C PHE A 77 4.02 9.10 -2.19
N GLN A 78 3.66 9.02 -0.91
CA GLN A 78 2.34 8.55 -0.48
C GLN A 78 1.22 9.43 -1.04
N ASP A 79 1.38 10.75 -0.99
CA ASP A 79 0.41 11.69 -1.54
C ASP A 79 0.26 11.51 -3.05
N ALA A 80 1.36 11.33 -3.75
CA ALA A 80 1.36 11.13 -5.20
C ALA A 80 0.72 9.79 -5.59
N MET A 81 0.84 8.77 -4.75
CA MET A 81 0.35 7.41 -5.05
C MET A 81 -1.07 7.15 -4.55
N GLN A 82 -1.64 8.04 -3.75
CA GLN A 82 -2.93 7.82 -3.09
C GLN A 82 -4.01 7.36 -4.06
N ASP A 83 -4.22 8.08 -5.15
CA ASP A 83 -5.27 7.76 -6.11
C ASP A 83 -5.03 6.41 -6.79
N LYS A 84 -3.78 6.06 -7.04
CA LYS A 84 -3.42 4.79 -7.67
C LYS A 84 -3.67 3.61 -6.73
N PHE A 85 -3.31 3.75 -5.46
CA PHE A 85 -3.58 2.72 -4.45
C PHE A 85 -5.08 2.52 -4.25
N ILE A 86 -5.83 3.60 -4.13
CA ILE A 86 -7.28 3.54 -3.96
C ILE A 86 -7.94 2.87 -5.18
N ALA A 87 -7.56 3.26 -6.39
CA ALA A 87 -8.11 2.69 -7.61
C ALA A 87 -7.88 1.18 -7.69
N GLU A 88 -6.69 0.70 -7.32
CA GLU A 88 -6.38 -0.72 -7.32
C GLU A 88 -7.21 -1.50 -6.29
N VAL A 89 -7.34 -0.96 -5.09
CA VAL A 89 -8.14 -1.62 -4.05
C VAL A 89 -9.62 -1.67 -4.47
N GLN A 90 -10.14 -0.59 -5.03
CA GLN A 90 -11.53 -0.56 -5.54
C GLN A 90 -11.74 -1.56 -6.67
N ARG A 91 -10.77 -1.67 -7.57
CA ARG A 91 -10.85 -2.65 -8.67
C ARG A 91 -10.87 -4.08 -8.15
N LEU A 92 -10.01 -4.39 -7.19
CA LEU A 92 -9.87 -5.75 -6.66
C LEU A 92 -11.00 -6.15 -5.73
N THR A 93 -11.48 -5.22 -4.89
CA THR A 93 -12.54 -5.51 -3.92
C THR A 93 -13.94 -5.35 -4.49
N GLY A 94 -14.11 -4.58 -5.56
CA GLY A 94 -15.42 -4.18 -6.05
C GLY A 94 -16.16 -3.26 -5.09
N ARG A 95 -15.44 -2.63 -4.15
CA ARG A 95 -16.02 -1.78 -3.10
C ARG A 95 -15.41 -0.39 -3.17
N HIS A 96 -16.20 0.61 -2.80
CA HIS A 96 -15.72 1.98 -2.73
C HIS A 96 -14.85 2.17 -1.48
N VAL A 97 -13.72 2.86 -1.63
CA VAL A 97 -12.85 3.26 -0.51
C VAL A 97 -13.36 4.61 0.01
N THR A 98 -13.83 4.62 1.24
CA THR A 98 -14.40 5.83 1.86
C THR A 98 -13.35 6.67 2.58
N ALA A 99 -12.24 6.06 2.99
CA ALA A 99 -11.14 6.75 3.63
C ALA A 99 -9.84 5.99 3.37
N PHE A 100 -8.75 6.73 3.31
CA PHE A 100 -7.42 6.19 3.09
C PHE A 100 -6.44 6.85 4.05
N ILE A 101 -5.67 6.05 4.76
CA ILE A 101 -4.64 6.52 5.68
C ILE A 101 -3.34 5.84 5.31
N SER A 102 -2.32 6.65 5.07
CA SER A 102 -0.98 6.17 4.74
C SER A 102 0.01 6.74 5.74
N ASN A 103 0.90 5.91 6.22
CA ASN A 103 1.93 6.32 7.15
C ASN A 103 3.20 5.51 6.95
N SER A 104 4.32 6.08 7.34
CA SER A 104 5.62 5.41 7.26
C SER A 104 6.32 5.49 8.61
N HIS A 105 7.14 4.48 8.86
CA HIS A 105 7.95 4.38 10.07
C HIS A 105 9.41 4.20 9.70
N VAL A 106 10.29 4.92 10.39
CA VAL A 106 11.74 4.83 10.19
C VAL A 106 12.33 4.08 11.38
N GLY A 107 12.99 2.93 11.09
CA GLY A 107 13.61 2.07 12.08
C GLY A 107 12.64 1.39 13.05
N PRO A 108 11.91 0.33 12.67
CA PRO A 108 12.04 -0.42 11.41
C PRO A 108 11.45 0.28 10.19
N ASP A 109 11.89 -0.18 9.03
CA ASP A 109 11.45 0.31 7.72
C ASP A 109 10.08 -0.28 7.39
N LEU A 110 9.02 0.47 7.65
CA LEU A 110 7.64 0.06 7.40
C LEU A 110 6.85 1.15 6.72
N GLU A 111 5.97 0.76 5.80
CA GLU A 111 4.91 1.60 5.28
C GLU A 111 3.58 0.89 5.49
N ILE A 112 2.57 1.63 5.95
CA ILE A 112 1.25 1.11 6.23
C ILE A 112 0.23 1.89 5.43
N GLU A 113 -0.59 1.15 4.65
CA GLU A 113 -1.69 1.69 3.88
C GLU A 113 -2.99 1.12 4.42
N ILE A 114 -3.90 1.98 4.88
CA ILE A 114 -5.19 1.56 5.45
C ILE A 114 -6.31 2.10 4.58
N PHE A 115 -7.19 1.19 4.15
CA PHE A 115 -8.34 1.51 3.32
C PHE A 115 -9.61 1.16 4.10
N VAL A 116 -10.47 2.14 4.30
CA VAL A 116 -11.80 1.90 4.87
C VAL A 116 -12.76 1.68 3.71
N LEU A 117 -13.39 0.52 3.68
CA LEU A 117 -14.24 0.10 2.58
C LEU A 117 -15.71 0.34 2.90
N ALA A 118 -16.46 0.82 1.90
CA ALA A 118 -17.90 0.91 2.02
C ALA A 118 -18.51 -0.49 2.13
N PRO A 119 -19.73 -0.61 2.71
CA PRO A 119 -20.42 -1.90 2.75
C PRO A 119 -20.57 -2.50 1.36
N VAL A 120 -20.61 -3.84 1.30
CA VAL A 120 -20.90 -4.58 0.07
C VAL A 120 -22.37 -4.37 -0.28
N GLY A 121 -22.62 -4.10 -1.52
CA GLY A 121 -23.99 -3.98 -2.01
C GLY A 121 -24.28 -2.72 -2.75
#